data_5a78566f207a7da0f5169086906b2f78
#
_entry.id   5a78566f207a7da0f5169086906b2f78
#
_cell.length_a   1.000
_cell.length_b   1.000
_cell.length_c   1.000
_cell.angle_alpha   90.00
_cell.angle_beta   90.00
_cell.angle_gamma   90.00
#
_symmetry.space_group_name_H-M   'P 1'
#
loop_
_entity.id
_entity.type
_entity.pdbx_description
1 polymer ?
#
loop_
_entity_poly.entity_id
_entity_poly.type
_entity_poly.pdbx_seq_one_letter_code
_entity_poly.pdbx_strand_id
1 'polypeptide(L)'
;CKEINPSEIILFARKKVSGLVAERGGLTSHASIIAKSLGIPFVLEVEGITENVKTGENIVVDGYKGIVVTQPTDTLVEQVREAITQQEKTRKVEQKLHAEPAMTSCGHRVPLMVNLELEAEIDRVKRFNPEGIGLLRTEAFFLDTGEFENGRFEGHDQVRFLQRSAELAGDKELTVRLYDVGGDKMPSFSSREENPALGWRGVRILLDKRSLLRFQLELIIKTLRPFSCRAKVMVPMVTNVEEVIEARKEFDEVCSRFPGRKIDFGVMIEVPSAALMAAEIAPYVDFMSIGTNDLTQYVLAADRGNSAVSGYYKPAHPAIWRLIHITVEACRKHNVSLSVCGEMAANPGAAAVLAGMGVESLSMSAPNIPQVKKVLRLNTLALLEKTALHILKCGTVNEVDQILKDISAK
;
A
#
# COMPACT_ATOMS: atom_id res chain seq x y z
N CYS A 1 -0.25 21.34 -20.00
CA CYS A 1 -1.42 20.94 -20.80
C CYS A 1 -2.72 21.28 -20.08
N LYS A 2 -3.87 21.23 -20.79
CA LYS A 2 -5.20 21.49 -20.16
C LYS A 2 -5.64 20.30 -19.30
N GLU A 3 -5.51 19.10 -19.83
CA GLU A 3 -5.85 17.85 -19.15
C GLU A 3 -4.91 16.75 -19.65
N ILE A 4 -4.69 15.72 -18.85
CA ILE A 4 -3.79 14.61 -19.19
C ILE A 4 -4.50 13.28 -18.94
N ASN A 5 -4.46 12.39 -19.93
CA ASN A 5 -4.97 11.04 -19.82
C ASN A 5 -3.92 10.06 -19.29
N PRO A 6 -4.32 8.96 -18.66
CA PRO A 6 -3.39 7.94 -18.16
C PRO A 6 -2.40 7.42 -19.21
N SER A 7 -2.86 7.16 -20.42
CA SER A 7 -2.02 6.69 -21.55
C SER A 7 -0.97 7.71 -21.99
N GLU A 8 -1.28 9.01 -21.91
CA GLU A 8 -0.33 10.07 -22.24
C GLU A 8 0.80 10.17 -21.22
N ILE A 9 0.52 9.94 -19.92
CA ILE A 9 1.56 9.93 -18.90
C ILE A 9 2.58 8.82 -19.16
N ILE A 10 2.13 7.64 -19.56
CA ILE A 10 3.01 6.53 -19.94
C ILE A 10 3.89 6.92 -21.13
N LEU A 11 3.32 7.61 -22.13
CA LEU A 11 4.06 8.11 -23.28
C LEU A 11 5.12 9.16 -22.85
N PHE A 12 4.74 10.11 -22.00
CA PHE A 12 5.66 11.13 -21.47
C PHE A 12 6.77 10.54 -20.60
N ALA A 13 6.46 9.51 -19.83
CA ALA A 13 7.47 8.77 -19.08
C ALA A 13 8.54 8.12 -19.98
N ARG A 14 8.11 7.54 -21.11
CA ARG A 14 9.04 6.99 -22.14
C ARG A 14 9.91 8.08 -22.75
N LYS A 15 9.39 9.28 -22.92
CA LYS A 15 10.12 10.46 -23.40
C LYS A 15 10.98 11.15 -22.33
N LYS A 16 11.04 10.59 -21.12
CA LYS A 16 11.82 11.11 -19.97
C LYS A 16 11.48 12.57 -19.62
N VAL A 17 10.20 12.91 -19.62
CA VAL A 17 9.73 14.25 -19.22
C VAL A 17 10.07 14.49 -17.76
N SER A 18 10.60 15.67 -17.42
CA SER A 18 11.08 16.04 -16.10
C SER A 18 9.97 16.42 -15.13
N GLY A 19 8.79 16.82 -15.63
CA GLY A 19 7.64 17.19 -14.83
C GLY A 19 6.41 17.41 -15.71
N LEU A 20 5.24 17.38 -15.08
CA LEU A 20 3.93 17.57 -15.73
C LEU A 20 3.14 18.63 -14.97
N VAL A 21 2.41 19.48 -15.70
CA VAL A 21 1.49 20.47 -15.14
C VAL A 21 0.20 20.44 -15.97
N ALA A 22 -0.95 20.34 -15.28
CA ALA A 22 -2.25 20.38 -15.94
C ALA A 22 -3.19 21.40 -15.28
N GLU A 23 -4.06 22.01 -16.11
CA GLU A 23 -5.07 22.96 -15.62
C GLU A 23 -6.23 22.25 -14.91
N ARG A 24 -6.53 21.03 -15.32
CA ARG A 24 -7.64 20.22 -14.81
C ARG A 24 -7.16 18.83 -14.40
N GLY A 25 -7.85 18.25 -13.43
CA GLY A 25 -7.63 16.88 -12.96
C GLY A 25 -7.68 16.79 -11.44
N GLY A 26 -8.01 15.60 -10.89
CA GLY A 26 -8.04 15.35 -9.46
C GLY A 26 -6.80 14.61 -8.98
N LEU A 27 -6.39 14.83 -7.74
CA LEU A 27 -5.27 14.10 -7.09
C LEU A 27 -5.49 12.60 -7.01
N THR A 28 -6.74 12.16 -7.00
CA THR A 28 -7.15 10.75 -6.97
C THR A 28 -7.37 10.15 -8.36
N SER A 29 -7.15 10.93 -9.44
CA SER A 29 -7.31 10.43 -10.80
C SER A 29 -6.27 9.33 -11.11
N HIS A 30 -6.64 8.40 -11.98
CA HIS A 30 -5.71 7.37 -12.48
C HIS A 30 -4.42 7.98 -13.06
N ALA A 31 -4.53 9.16 -13.69
CA ALA A 31 -3.39 9.92 -14.19
C ALA A 31 -2.42 10.30 -13.07
N SER A 32 -2.92 10.83 -11.96
CA SER A 32 -2.09 11.22 -10.81
C SER A 32 -1.40 10.02 -10.15
N ILE A 33 -2.12 8.92 -10.00
CA ILE A 33 -1.58 7.67 -9.45
C ILE A 33 -0.44 7.18 -10.34
N ILE A 34 -0.63 7.14 -11.67
CA ILE A 34 0.40 6.72 -12.62
C ILE A 34 1.59 7.67 -12.59
N ALA A 35 1.42 8.99 -12.60
CA ALA A 35 2.53 9.94 -12.53
C ALA A 35 3.35 9.75 -11.25
N LYS A 36 2.67 9.58 -10.11
CA LYS A 36 3.30 9.29 -8.80
C LYS A 36 4.07 7.97 -8.85
N SER A 37 3.48 6.90 -9.37
CA SER A 37 4.14 5.59 -9.50
C SER A 37 5.34 5.66 -10.44
N LEU A 38 5.27 6.53 -11.45
CA LEU A 38 6.35 6.80 -12.40
C LEU A 38 7.41 7.75 -11.85
N GLY A 39 7.20 8.35 -10.66
CA GLY A 39 8.13 9.29 -10.04
C GLY A 39 8.28 10.58 -10.86
N ILE A 40 7.24 10.98 -11.60
CA ILE A 40 7.22 12.23 -12.37
C ILE A 40 6.52 13.27 -11.51
N PRO A 41 7.18 14.41 -11.17
CA PRO A 41 6.52 15.54 -10.53
C PRO A 41 5.30 15.96 -11.34
N PHE A 42 4.12 15.97 -10.73
CA PHE A 42 2.87 16.33 -11.40
C PHE A 42 2.07 17.29 -10.52
N VAL A 43 1.79 18.47 -11.05
CA VAL A 43 0.96 19.49 -10.38
C VAL A 43 -0.31 19.69 -11.20
N LEU A 44 -1.44 19.65 -10.51
CA LEU A 44 -2.79 19.75 -11.07
C LEU A 44 -3.47 21.06 -10.63
N GLU A 45 -4.57 21.39 -11.32
CA GLU A 45 -5.38 22.56 -10.98
C GLU A 45 -4.62 23.90 -11.08
N VAL A 46 -3.68 23.98 -12.02
CA VAL A 46 -2.93 25.22 -12.29
C VAL A 46 -3.61 25.98 -13.42
N GLU A 47 -4.58 26.79 -13.05
CA GLU A 47 -5.43 27.55 -14.00
C GLU A 47 -4.58 28.48 -14.89
N GLY A 48 -4.86 28.47 -16.20
CA GLY A 48 -4.20 29.33 -17.19
C GLY A 48 -2.73 28.99 -17.50
N ILE A 49 -2.20 27.87 -17.01
CA ILE A 49 -0.77 27.54 -17.22
C ILE A 49 -0.42 27.40 -18.70
N THR A 50 -1.35 26.91 -19.54
CA THR A 50 -1.09 26.74 -20.98
C THR A 50 -1.07 28.06 -21.74
N GLU A 51 -1.64 29.13 -21.18
CA GLU A 51 -1.64 30.46 -21.77
C GLU A 51 -0.45 31.30 -21.29
N ASN A 52 -0.01 31.04 -20.05
CA ASN A 52 1.04 31.81 -19.37
C ASN A 52 2.47 31.30 -19.60
N VAL A 53 2.63 30.11 -20.20
CA VAL A 53 3.97 29.50 -20.45
C VAL A 53 4.13 29.24 -21.94
N LYS A 54 5.25 29.72 -22.52
CA LYS A 54 5.62 29.50 -23.93
C LYS A 54 6.69 28.42 -24.05
N THR A 55 6.71 27.77 -25.20
CA THR A 55 7.74 26.79 -25.52
C THR A 55 9.13 27.42 -25.45
N GLY A 56 10.03 26.80 -24.70
CA GLY A 56 11.41 27.24 -24.49
C GLY A 56 11.62 28.04 -23.21
N GLU A 57 10.55 28.40 -22.46
CA GLU A 57 10.68 29.03 -21.16
C GLU A 57 11.01 28.03 -20.05
N ASN A 58 11.84 28.47 -19.09
CA ASN A 58 12.12 27.71 -17.90
C ASN A 58 10.95 27.79 -16.92
N ILE A 59 10.53 26.64 -16.39
CA ILE A 59 9.56 26.54 -15.31
C ILE A 59 10.12 25.66 -14.19
N VAL A 60 9.76 25.95 -12.94
CA VAL A 60 10.02 25.08 -11.80
C VAL A 60 8.72 24.38 -11.40
N VAL A 61 8.78 23.05 -11.30
CA VAL A 61 7.64 22.21 -10.90
C VAL A 61 8.02 21.45 -9.63
N ASP A 62 7.40 21.79 -8.50
CA ASP A 62 7.56 21.08 -7.23
C ASP A 62 6.32 20.24 -6.94
N GLY A 63 6.37 18.96 -7.33
CA GLY A 63 5.28 18.01 -7.13
C GLY A 63 5.03 17.62 -5.67
N TYR A 64 5.96 17.92 -4.74
CA TYR A 64 5.76 17.68 -3.31
C TYR A 64 4.95 18.81 -2.66
N LYS A 65 5.26 20.05 -3.04
CA LYS A 65 4.58 21.24 -2.51
C LYS A 65 3.36 21.64 -3.32
N GLY A 66 3.16 21.05 -4.52
CA GLY A 66 2.10 21.45 -5.44
C GLY A 66 2.31 22.85 -6.01
N ILE A 67 3.57 23.28 -6.22
CA ILE A 67 3.91 24.62 -6.67
C ILE A 67 4.49 24.59 -8.07
N VAL A 68 4.04 25.53 -8.90
CA VAL A 68 4.62 25.82 -10.22
C VAL A 68 5.06 27.27 -10.25
N VAL A 69 6.32 27.51 -10.60
CA VAL A 69 6.85 28.87 -10.80
C VAL A 69 7.13 29.07 -12.27
N THR A 70 6.41 29.99 -12.88
CA THR A 70 6.66 30.47 -14.26
C THR A 70 7.66 31.63 -14.19
N GLN A 71 8.57 31.72 -15.17
CA GLN A 71 9.62 32.75 -15.20
C GLN A 71 10.44 32.80 -13.89
N PRO A 72 11.03 31.68 -13.45
CA PRO A 72 11.83 31.66 -12.23
C PRO A 72 13.07 32.55 -12.39
N THR A 73 13.48 33.21 -11.29
CA THR A 73 14.75 33.95 -11.27
C THR A 73 15.91 32.99 -11.41
N ASP A 74 17.04 33.49 -11.95
CA ASP A 74 18.27 32.69 -12.09
C ASP A 74 18.70 32.08 -10.75
N THR A 75 18.58 32.86 -9.67
CA THR A 75 18.85 32.38 -8.29
C THR A 75 17.97 31.18 -7.90
N LEU A 76 16.67 31.20 -8.21
CA LEU A 76 15.77 30.09 -7.93
C LEU A 76 16.10 28.87 -8.77
N VAL A 77 16.42 29.05 -10.04
CA VAL A 77 16.86 27.97 -10.94
C VAL A 77 18.11 27.29 -10.40
N GLU A 78 19.08 28.06 -9.90
CA GLU A 78 20.31 27.53 -9.31
C GLU A 78 20.04 26.75 -8.02
N GLN A 79 19.24 27.31 -7.11
CA GLN A 79 18.81 26.61 -5.88
C GLN A 79 18.10 25.27 -6.18
N VAL A 80 17.22 25.25 -7.18
CA VAL A 80 16.53 24.02 -7.59
C VAL A 80 17.50 23.00 -8.20
N ARG A 81 18.46 23.43 -9.02
CA ARG A 81 19.52 22.57 -9.56
C ARG A 81 20.40 21.97 -8.46
N GLU A 82 20.79 22.78 -7.48
CA GLU A 82 21.52 22.29 -6.31
C GLU A 82 20.70 21.28 -5.51
N ALA A 83 19.41 21.55 -5.28
CA ALA A 83 18.52 20.62 -4.60
C ALA A 83 18.38 19.29 -5.35
N ILE A 84 18.23 19.31 -6.69
CA ILE A 84 18.19 18.11 -7.53
C ILE A 84 19.52 17.35 -7.43
N THR A 85 20.64 18.04 -7.51
CA THR A 85 21.98 17.44 -7.40
C THR A 85 22.20 16.78 -6.05
N GLN A 86 21.75 17.44 -4.98
CA GLN A 86 21.82 16.87 -3.63
C GLN A 86 20.91 15.66 -3.47
N GLN A 87 19.72 15.72 -4.06
CA GLN A 87 18.78 14.59 -4.08
C GLN A 87 19.36 13.39 -4.86
N GLU A 88 20.06 13.64 -5.98
CA GLU A 88 20.76 12.59 -6.72
C GLU A 88 21.92 11.96 -5.94
N LYS A 89 22.69 12.77 -5.18
CA LYS A 89 23.73 12.26 -4.27
C LYS A 89 23.12 11.38 -3.18
N THR A 90 22.05 11.83 -2.53
CA THR A 90 21.30 11.05 -1.55
C THR A 90 20.79 9.75 -2.17
N ARG A 91 20.22 9.79 -3.37
CA ARG A 91 19.76 8.63 -4.11
C ARG A 91 20.88 7.62 -4.43
N LYS A 92 22.09 8.08 -4.73
CA LYS A 92 23.25 7.18 -4.92
C LYS A 92 23.68 6.48 -3.62
N VAL A 93 23.58 7.16 -2.48
CA VAL A 93 23.81 6.56 -1.16
C VAL A 93 22.71 5.54 -0.83
N GLU A 94 21.46 5.91 -1.10
CA GLU A 94 20.32 5.01 -0.94
C GLU A 94 20.42 3.76 -1.82
N GLN A 95 20.93 3.88 -3.05
CA GLN A 95 21.16 2.74 -3.93
C GLN A 95 22.09 1.68 -3.32
N LYS A 96 23.08 2.08 -2.52
CA LYS A 96 23.94 1.13 -1.80
C LYS A 96 23.14 0.35 -0.74
N LEU A 97 22.14 1.00 -0.14
CA LEU A 97 21.27 0.35 0.83
C LEU A 97 20.29 -0.65 0.19
N HIS A 98 20.06 -0.60 -1.13
CA HIS A 98 19.13 -1.52 -1.80
C HIS A 98 19.59 -2.97 -1.69
N ALA A 99 20.89 -3.23 -1.78
CA ALA A 99 21.46 -4.58 -1.69
C ALA A 99 21.52 -5.13 -0.25
N GLU A 100 21.53 -4.22 0.73
CA GLU A 100 21.64 -4.60 2.14
C GLU A 100 20.31 -5.14 2.68
N PRO A 101 20.33 -6.15 3.59
CA PRO A 101 19.11 -6.59 4.24
C PRO A 101 18.55 -5.51 5.17
N ALA A 102 17.23 -5.51 5.33
CA ALA A 102 16.56 -4.64 6.30
C ALA A 102 16.70 -5.28 7.70
N MET A 103 17.47 -4.63 8.55
CA MET A 103 17.72 -5.08 9.93
C MET A 103 18.03 -3.90 10.84
N THR A 104 17.80 -4.09 12.13
CA THR A 104 18.23 -3.14 13.17
C THR A 104 19.76 -3.19 13.32
N SER A 105 20.34 -2.21 14.02
CA SER A 105 21.79 -2.15 14.28
C SER A 105 22.32 -3.33 15.11
N CYS A 106 21.45 -4.06 15.80
CA CYS A 106 21.78 -5.29 16.54
C CYS A 106 21.50 -6.58 15.76
N GLY A 107 21.17 -6.50 14.45
CA GLY A 107 21.01 -7.65 13.58
C GLY A 107 19.61 -8.26 13.53
N HIS A 108 18.60 -7.70 14.21
CA HIS A 108 17.22 -8.17 14.10
C HIS A 108 16.65 -7.81 12.71
N ARG A 109 16.24 -8.82 11.94
CA ARG A 109 15.68 -8.64 10.59
C ARG A 109 14.22 -8.19 10.62
N VAL A 110 13.90 -7.22 9.77
CA VAL A 110 12.55 -6.75 9.52
C VAL A 110 12.35 -6.68 8.00
N PRO A 111 11.88 -7.76 7.35
CA PRO A 111 11.70 -7.79 5.91
C PRO A 111 10.87 -6.61 5.40
N LEU A 112 11.40 -5.88 4.41
CA LEU A 112 10.70 -4.79 3.74
C LEU A 112 10.21 -5.28 2.39
N MET A 113 8.89 -5.32 2.26
CA MET A 113 8.17 -5.79 1.09
C MET A 113 7.58 -4.63 0.31
N VAL A 114 7.10 -4.92 -0.90
CA VAL A 114 6.43 -3.93 -1.73
C VAL A 114 4.93 -4.16 -1.81
N ASN A 115 4.20 -3.06 -1.94
CA ASN A 115 2.83 -3.03 -2.41
C ASN A 115 2.85 -2.85 -3.94
N LEU A 116 2.05 -3.65 -4.65
CA LEU A 116 1.84 -3.55 -6.09
C LEU A 116 0.35 -3.43 -6.40
N GLU A 117 0.03 -2.54 -7.33
CA GLU A 117 -1.33 -2.28 -7.79
C GLU A 117 -1.44 -2.40 -9.32
N LEU A 118 -0.36 -2.06 -10.04
CA LEU A 118 -0.32 -2.07 -11.49
C LEU A 118 0.86 -2.91 -12.02
N GLU A 119 0.65 -3.60 -13.12
CA GLU A 119 1.69 -4.39 -13.79
C GLU A 119 2.91 -3.53 -14.21
N ALA A 120 2.66 -2.28 -14.60
CA ALA A 120 3.72 -1.34 -15.00
C ALA A 120 4.72 -0.99 -13.88
N GLU A 121 4.39 -1.26 -12.63
CA GLU A 121 5.26 -1.01 -11.47
C GLU A 121 6.37 -2.06 -11.33
N ILE A 122 6.15 -3.29 -11.81
CA ILE A 122 7.02 -4.45 -11.58
C ILE A 122 8.47 -4.18 -11.97
N ASP A 123 8.72 -3.64 -13.17
CA ASP A 123 10.09 -3.43 -13.66
C ASP A 123 10.85 -2.34 -12.88
N ARG A 124 10.13 -1.41 -12.26
CA ARG A 124 10.71 -0.36 -11.44
C ARG A 124 11.02 -0.82 -10.04
N VAL A 125 10.18 -1.70 -9.51
CA VAL A 125 10.32 -2.26 -8.16
C VAL A 125 11.58 -3.09 -8.03
N LYS A 126 12.00 -3.80 -9.09
CA LYS A 126 13.24 -4.62 -9.12
C LYS A 126 14.47 -3.89 -8.60
N ARG A 127 14.63 -2.60 -8.94
CA ARG A 127 15.79 -1.80 -8.53
C ARG A 127 15.91 -1.56 -7.01
N PHE A 128 14.80 -1.67 -6.28
CA PHE A 128 14.77 -1.49 -4.83
C PHE A 128 15.05 -2.77 -4.05
N ASN A 129 15.19 -3.91 -4.75
CA ASN A 129 15.46 -5.23 -4.20
C ASN A 129 14.56 -5.56 -2.99
N PRO A 130 13.23 -5.60 -3.16
CA PRO A 130 12.30 -5.89 -2.06
C PRO A 130 12.48 -7.32 -1.56
N GLU A 131 12.20 -7.54 -0.29
CA GLU A 131 12.28 -8.85 0.35
C GLU A 131 11.02 -9.71 0.16
N GLY A 132 10.08 -9.25 -0.68
CA GLY A 132 8.83 -9.91 -1.05
C GLY A 132 7.80 -8.92 -1.56
N ILE A 133 6.62 -9.43 -1.86
CA ILE A 133 5.43 -8.65 -2.20
C ILE A 133 4.42 -8.87 -1.07
N GLY A 134 4.28 -7.90 -0.17
CA GLY A 134 3.41 -8.03 1.00
C GLY A 134 1.97 -7.63 0.73
N LEU A 135 1.72 -6.95 -0.39
CA LEU A 135 0.37 -6.63 -0.84
C LEU A 135 0.34 -6.53 -2.38
N LEU A 136 -0.31 -7.49 -3.01
CA LEU A 136 -0.71 -7.41 -4.41
C LEU A 136 -2.19 -7.10 -4.46
N ARG A 137 -2.54 -5.90 -4.95
CA ARG A 137 -3.93 -5.49 -5.15
C ARG A 137 -4.42 -5.99 -6.50
N THR A 138 -5.68 -6.42 -6.55
CA THR A 138 -6.27 -7.03 -7.77
C THR A 138 -7.49 -6.28 -8.29
N GLU A 139 -7.89 -5.19 -7.62
CA GLU A 139 -9.12 -4.47 -7.93
C GLU A 139 -9.11 -3.82 -9.32
N ALA A 140 -7.94 -3.38 -9.81
CA ALA A 140 -7.80 -2.75 -11.13
C ALA A 140 -8.31 -3.66 -12.26
N PHE A 141 -8.15 -4.98 -12.12
CA PHE A 141 -8.61 -5.96 -13.13
C PHE A 141 -10.11 -6.21 -13.08
N PHE A 142 -10.75 -5.86 -11.98
CA PHE A 142 -12.19 -5.97 -11.84
C PHE A 142 -12.93 -4.83 -12.54
N LEU A 143 -12.34 -3.64 -12.55
CA LEU A 143 -12.95 -2.43 -13.10
C LEU A 143 -12.92 -2.39 -14.64
N ASP A 144 -11.93 -3.07 -15.25
CA ASP A 144 -11.70 -2.98 -16.70
C ASP A 144 -12.58 -3.92 -17.53
N THR A 145 -13.25 -4.89 -16.91
CA THR A 145 -13.74 -6.03 -17.68
C THR A 145 -15.21 -5.95 -18.06
N GLY A 146 -16.07 -5.10 -17.54
CA GLY A 146 -17.51 -5.15 -17.90
C GLY A 146 -18.12 -6.59 -17.93
N GLU A 147 -17.27 -7.60 -17.71
CA GLU A 147 -17.50 -9.03 -17.85
C GLU A 147 -18.38 -9.57 -16.71
N PHE A 148 -18.42 -8.83 -15.60
CA PHE A 148 -19.22 -9.23 -14.45
C PHE A 148 -20.73 -9.27 -14.78
N GLU A 149 -21.19 -8.42 -15.69
CA GLU A 149 -22.59 -8.37 -16.12
C GLU A 149 -23.02 -9.62 -16.90
N ASN A 150 -22.07 -10.28 -17.58
CA ASN A 150 -22.32 -11.42 -18.46
C ASN A 150 -21.91 -12.77 -17.85
N GLY A 151 -21.41 -12.80 -16.61
CA GLY A 151 -20.96 -14.05 -15.94
C GLY A 151 -19.75 -14.72 -16.59
N ARG A 152 -19.03 -14.02 -17.45
CA ARG A 152 -17.82 -14.50 -18.13
C ARG A 152 -16.59 -13.84 -17.52
N PHE A 153 -15.95 -14.54 -16.61
CA PHE A 153 -14.68 -14.10 -16.03
C PHE A 153 -13.53 -14.73 -16.84
N GLU A 154 -12.86 -13.96 -17.68
CA GLU A 154 -11.70 -14.49 -18.42
C GLU A 154 -10.39 -14.30 -17.67
N GLY A 155 -10.22 -13.21 -16.93
CA GLY A 155 -9.10 -12.99 -16.00
C GLY A 155 -7.70 -12.99 -16.61
N HIS A 156 -7.54 -12.88 -17.93
CA HIS A 156 -6.24 -12.97 -18.62
C HIS A 156 -5.21 -11.96 -18.12
N ASP A 157 -5.61 -10.72 -17.93
CA ASP A 157 -4.70 -9.66 -17.46
C ASP A 157 -4.31 -9.87 -16.01
N GLN A 158 -5.24 -10.35 -15.17
CA GLN A 158 -4.92 -10.72 -13.79
C GLN A 158 -3.95 -11.91 -13.73
N VAL A 159 -4.13 -12.92 -14.58
CA VAL A 159 -3.20 -14.06 -14.69
C VAL A 159 -1.80 -13.57 -15.03
N ARG A 160 -1.66 -12.72 -16.05
CA ARG A 160 -0.36 -12.15 -16.45
C ARG A 160 0.29 -11.35 -15.31
N PHE A 161 -0.48 -10.53 -14.61
CA PHE A 161 0.03 -9.76 -13.47
C PHE A 161 0.50 -10.66 -12.33
N LEU A 162 -0.27 -11.70 -11.99
CA LEU A 162 0.12 -12.70 -11.00
C LEU A 162 1.40 -13.43 -11.39
N GLN A 163 1.54 -13.85 -12.66
CA GLN A 163 2.75 -14.52 -13.16
C GLN A 163 3.97 -13.62 -13.04
N ARG A 164 3.91 -12.38 -13.54
CA ARG A 164 5.00 -11.43 -13.44
C ARG A 164 5.36 -11.07 -11.99
N SER A 165 4.35 -11.00 -11.12
CA SER A 165 4.56 -10.78 -9.69
C SER A 165 5.25 -11.98 -9.03
N ALA A 166 4.89 -13.19 -9.39
CA ALA A 166 5.54 -14.42 -8.91
C ALA A 166 7.01 -14.52 -9.40
N GLU A 167 7.28 -14.12 -10.64
CA GLU A 167 8.65 -14.01 -11.17
C GLU A 167 9.49 -12.99 -10.40
N LEU A 168 8.89 -11.82 -10.05
CA LEU A 168 9.55 -10.81 -9.22
C LEU A 168 9.82 -11.31 -7.81
N ALA A 169 8.87 -12.02 -7.22
CA ALA A 169 9.00 -12.59 -5.87
C ALA A 169 10.08 -13.69 -5.80
N GLY A 170 10.22 -14.51 -6.86
CA GLY A 170 11.15 -15.65 -6.87
C GLY A 170 10.76 -16.70 -5.84
N ASP A 171 11.59 -16.90 -4.82
CA ASP A 171 11.35 -17.79 -3.66
C ASP A 171 10.81 -17.06 -2.42
N LYS A 172 10.64 -15.73 -2.53
CA LYS A 172 10.16 -14.86 -1.46
C LYS A 172 8.64 -14.93 -1.32
N GLU A 173 8.11 -14.14 -0.40
CA GLU A 173 6.68 -14.05 -0.12
C GLU A 173 5.92 -13.25 -1.19
N LEU A 174 4.73 -13.72 -1.54
CA LEU A 174 3.77 -13.05 -2.41
C LEU A 174 2.38 -13.14 -1.78
N THR A 175 1.89 -12.03 -1.22
CA THR A 175 0.56 -11.92 -0.63
C THR A 175 -0.40 -11.28 -1.62
N VAL A 176 -1.41 -12.03 -2.05
CA VAL A 176 -2.46 -11.55 -2.97
C VAL A 176 -3.71 -11.22 -2.15
N ARG A 177 -4.13 -9.96 -2.18
CA ARG A 177 -5.39 -9.54 -1.59
C ARG A 177 -6.55 -9.90 -2.54
N LEU A 178 -7.58 -10.54 -2.00
CA LEU A 178 -8.83 -10.75 -2.72
C LEU A 178 -9.51 -9.42 -3.00
N TYR A 179 -10.45 -9.41 -3.94
CA TYR A 179 -11.13 -8.19 -4.39
C TYR A 179 -11.71 -7.39 -3.24
N ASP A 180 -11.28 -6.14 -3.13
CA ASP A 180 -11.85 -5.13 -2.26
C ASP A 180 -12.61 -4.11 -3.12
N VAL A 181 -13.62 -4.61 -3.80
CA VAL A 181 -14.52 -3.85 -4.65
C VAL A 181 -15.81 -3.56 -3.92
N GLY A 182 -16.51 -2.49 -4.30
CA GLY A 182 -17.81 -2.11 -3.72
C GLY A 182 -18.10 -0.62 -3.87
N GLY A 183 -19.32 -0.24 -3.57
CA GLY A 183 -19.75 1.15 -3.53
C GLY A 183 -19.56 1.88 -4.86
N ASP A 184 -18.72 2.90 -4.82
CA ASP A 184 -18.41 3.78 -5.95
C ASP A 184 -17.67 3.09 -7.12
N LYS A 185 -17.09 1.93 -6.86
CA LYS A 185 -16.33 1.15 -7.86
C LYS A 185 -17.16 0.12 -8.62
N MET A 186 -18.45 0.03 -8.36
CA MET A 186 -19.36 -0.92 -9.01
C MET A 186 -20.67 -0.27 -9.45
N PRO A 187 -20.65 0.55 -10.52
CA PRO A 187 -21.85 1.30 -10.96
C PRO A 187 -23.03 0.41 -11.36
N SER A 188 -22.78 -0.84 -11.77
CA SER A 188 -23.78 -1.77 -12.31
C SER A 188 -24.47 -2.66 -11.26
N PHE A 189 -23.96 -2.75 -10.03
CA PHE A 189 -24.45 -3.68 -9.02
C PHE A 189 -25.12 -3.04 -7.80
N SER A 190 -24.97 -1.75 -7.58
CA SER A 190 -25.55 -1.10 -6.41
C SER A 190 -26.41 0.10 -6.80
N SER A 191 -27.59 0.22 -6.18
CA SER A 191 -28.17 1.52 -5.89
C SER A 191 -27.08 2.37 -5.23
N ARG A 192 -26.92 3.63 -5.64
CA ARG A 192 -25.89 4.54 -5.09
C ARG A 192 -25.92 4.52 -3.56
N GLU A 193 -24.92 3.91 -2.96
CA GLU A 193 -24.79 3.85 -1.50
C GLU A 193 -24.42 5.24 -0.99
N GLU A 194 -25.06 5.69 0.10
CA GLU A 194 -24.74 6.98 0.72
C GLU A 194 -23.33 6.97 1.36
N ASN A 195 -22.89 5.81 1.87
CA ASN A 195 -21.63 5.63 2.54
C ASN A 195 -20.87 4.40 1.99
N PRO A 196 -20.29 4.47 0.78
CA PRO A 196 -19.67 3.32 0.12
C PRO A 196 -18.57 2.64 0.93
N ALA A 197 -17.80 3.42 1.71
CA ALA A 197 -16.76 2.88 2.57
C ALA A 197 -17.30 1.98 3.70
N LEU A 198 -18.54 2.19 4.13
CA LEU A 198 -19.22 1.40 5.18
C LEU A 198 -20.18 0.36 4.59
N GLY A 199 -20.35 0.36 3.28
CA GLY A 199 -21.36 -0.40 2.57
C GLY A 199 -20.96 -1.83 2.19
N TRP A 200 -21.48 -2.26 1.07
CA TRP A 200 -21.28 -3.59 0.51
C TRP A 200 -19.95 -3.64 -0.26
N ARG A 201 -18.88 -4.09 0.40
CA ARG A 201 -17.52 -4.17 -0.14
C ARG A 201 -16.71 -5.30 0.46
N GLY A 202 -15.61 -5.67 -0.17
CA GLY A 202 -14.63 -6.63 0.33
C GLY A 202 -15.24 -8.00 0.64
N VAL A 203 -14.98 -8.54 1.83
CA VAL A 203 -15.47 -9.85 2.26
C VAL A 203 -16.98 -9.99 2.14
N ARG A 204 -17.76 -8.93 2.37
CA ARG A 204 -19.22 -8.94 2.28
C ARG A 204 -19.69 -9.33 0.88
N ILE A 205 -19.12 -8.71 -0.16
CA ILE A 205 -19.39 -9.07 -1.55
C ILE A 205 -18.94 -10.49 -1.84
N LEU A 206 -17.74 -10.86 -1.39
CA LEU A 206 -17.16 -12.17 -1.67
C LEU A 206 -17.97 -13.31 -1.07
N LEU A 207 -18.54 -13.14 0.11
CA LEU A 207 -19.39 -14.14 0.75
C LEU A 207 -20.79 -14.17 0.17
N ASP A 208 -21.38 -13.04 -0.21
CA ASP A 208 -22.66 -12.97 -0.90
C ASP A 208 -22.58 -13.55 -2.33
N LYS A 209 -21.45 -13.32 -3.01
CA LYS A 209 -21.16 -13.78 -4.38
C LYS A 209 -20.09 -14.86 -4.35
N ARG A 210 -20.38 -16.01 -3.72
CA ARG A 210 -19.42 -17.12 -3.56
C ARG A 210 -18.82 -17.62 -4.89
N SER A 211 -19.54 -17.49 -5.99
CA SER A 211 -19.01 -17.79 -7.32
C SER A 211 -17.82 -16.89 -7.69
N LEU A 212 -17.87 -15.61 -7.35
CA LEU A 212 -16.77 -14.66 -7.55
C LEU A 212 -15.57 -15.01 -6.65
N LEU A 213 -15.81 -15.29 -5.37
CA LEU A 213 -14.78 -15.71 -4.43
C LEU A 213 -14.08 -16.98 -4.93
N ARG A 214 -14.82 -18.02 -5.29
CA ARG A 214 -14.28 -19.28 -5.82
C ARG A 214 -13.51 -19.06 -7.11
N PHE A 215 -14.04 -18.27 -8.03
CA PHE A 215 -13.36 -17.94 -9.29
C PHE A 215 -11.99 -17.30 -9.02
N GLN A 216 -11.94 -16.26 -8.18
CA GLN A 216 -10.68 -15.57 -7.87
C GLN A 216 -9.68 -16.49 -7.15
N LEU A 217 -10.14 -17.29 -6.19
CA LEU A 217 -9.31 -18.29 -5.51
C LEU A 217 -8.74 -19.32 -6.50
N GLU A 218 -9.56 -19.88 -7.37
CA GLU A 218 -9.11 -20.82 -8.40
C GLU A 218 -8.07 -20.20 -9.34
N LEU A 219 -8.31 -18.97 -9.78
CA LEU A 219 -7.40 -18.24 -10.66
C LEU A 219 -6.03 -18.02 -9.98
N ILE A 220 -6.02 -17.55 -8.73
CA ILE A 220 -4.79 -17.32 -7.97
C ILE A 220 -4.04 -18.64 -7.74
N ILE A 221 -4.73 -19.67 -7.26
CA ILE A 221 -4.12 -20.96 -6.93
C ILE A 221 -3.54 -21.63 -8.18
N LYS A 222 -4.29 -21.69 -9.28
CA LYS A 222 -3.83 -22.27 -10.56
C LYS A 222 -2.62 -21.52 -11.11
N THR A 223 -2.65 -20.19 -11.06
CA THR A 223 -1.61 -19.34 -11.63
C THR A 223 -0.31 -19.41 -10.82
N LEU A 224 -0.38 -19.35 -9.48
CA LEU A 224 0.82 -19.27 -8.64
C LEU A 224 1.46 -20.62 -8.36
N ARG A 225 0.75 -21.71 -8.53
CA ARG A 225 1.21 -23.05 -8.22
C ARG A 225 2.51 -23.48 -8.93
N PRO A 226 2.76 -23.15 -10.20
CA PRO A 226 4.02 -23.49 -10.89
C PRO A 226 5.25 -22.74 -10.35
N PHE A 227 5.03 -21.63 -9.61
CA PHE A 227 6.10 -20.75 -9.15
C PHE A 227 6.66 -21.17 -7.79
N SER A 228 7.89 -20.75 -7.50
CA SER A 228 8.58 -21.05 -6.24
C SER A 228 8.22 -20.11 -5.09
N CYS A 229 7.49 -19.03 -5.34
CA CYS A 229 7.12 -18.06 -4.32
C CYS A 229 6.28 -18.68 -3.18
N ARG A 230 6.42 -18.13 -1.98
CA ARG A 230 5.55 -18.45 -0.83
C ARG A 230 4.25 -17.66 -0.99
N ALA A 231 3.30 -18.26 -1.69
CA ALA A 231 2.03 -17.63 -2.01
C ALA A 231 1.12 -17.57 -0.78
N LYS A 232 0.49 -16.42 -0.59
CA LYS A 232 -0.49 -16.13 0.45
C LYS A 232 -1.72 -15.48 -0.15
N VAL A 233 -2.90 -15.82 0.35
CA VAL A 233 -4.18 -15.20 -0.01
C VAL A 233 -4.72 -14.47 1.19
N MET A 234 -5.15 -13.22 1.01
CA MET A 234 -5.60 -12.33 2.08
C MET A 234 -7.00 -11.81 1.83
N VAL A 235 -7.90 -12.02 2.78
CA VAL A 235 -9.29 -11.54 2.74
C VAL A 235 -9.37 -10.12 3.31
N PRO A 236 -9.87 -9.12 2.55
CA PRO A 236 -10.02 -7.75 3.02
C PRO A 236 -11.32 -7.54 3.82
N MET A 237 -11.38 -6.46 4.60
CA MET A 237 -12.60 -5.93 5.24
C MET A 237 -13.31 -6.86 6.21
N VAL A 238 -12.57 -7.79 6.83
CA VAL A 238 -13.12 -8.69 7.85
C VAL A 238 -13.59 -7.91 9.08
N THR A 239 -14.76 -8.26 9.61
CA THR A 239 -15.36 -7.60 10.77
C THR A 239 -15.60 -8.54 11.96
N ASN A 240 -15.75 -9.85 11.70
CA ASN A 240 -16.06 -10.86 12.71
C ASN A 240 -15.45 -12.23 12.37
N VAL A 241 -15.52 -13.16 13.29
CA VAL A 241 -14.94 -14.50 13.16
C VAL A 241 -15.71 -15.37 12.16
N GLU A 242 -17.02 -15.21 12.09
CA GLU A 242 -17.89 -15.99 11.22
C GLU A 242 -17.54 -15.78 9.73
N GLU A 243 -17.27 -14.52 9.34
CA GLU A 243 -16.79 -14.18 7.99
C GLU A 243 -15.48 -14.91 7.65
N VAL A 244 -14.56 -15.00 8.64
CA VAL A 244 -13.28 -15.70 8.45
C VAL A 244 -13.48 -17.20 8.28
N ILE A 245 -14.33 -17.82 9.11
CA ILE A 245 -14.64 -19.25 9.04
C ILE A 245 -15.27 -19.58 7.69
N GLU A 246 -16.22 -18.77 7.22
CA GLU A 246 -16.88 -19.00 5.92
C GLU A 246 -15.89 -18.82 4.76
N ALA A 247 -15.08 -17.77 4.77
CA ALA A 247 -14.09 -17.55 3.73
C ALA A 247 -13.01 -18.65 3.74
N ARG A 248 -12.58 -19.13 4.91
CA ARG A 248 -11.65 -20.24 5.07
C ARG A 248 -12.21 -21.53 4.49
N LYS A 249 -13.47 -21.82 4.73
CA LYS A 249 -14.14 -22.99 4.16
C LYS A 249 -14.12 -22.97 2.64
N GLU A 250 -14.45 -21.84 2.03
CA GLU A 250 -14.39 -21.68 0.57
C GLU A 250 -12.96 -21.85 0.03
N PHE A 251 -11.97 -21.29 0.73
CA PHE A 251 -10.56 -21.43 0.39
C PHE A 251 -10.10 -22.90 0.46
N ASP A 252 -10.41 -23.62 1.55
CA ASP A 252 -10.01 -25.02 1.74
C ASP A 252 -10.70 -25.92 0.69
N GLU A 253 -11.97 -25.64 0.36
CA GLU A 253 -12.69 -26.37 -0.70
C GLU A 253 -12.03 -26.18 -2.07
N VAL A 254 -11.63 -24.97 -2.42
CA VAL A 254 -10.92 -24.70 -3.68
C VAL A 254 -9.53 -25.34 -3.65
N CYS A 255 -8.76 -25.20 -2.58
CA CYS A 255 -7.44 -25.81 -2.45
C CYS A 255 -7.46 -27.34 -2.61
N SER A 256 -8.51 -28.01 -2.11
CA SER A 256 -8.66 -29.47 -2.21
C SER A 256 -8.75 -29.96 -3.66
N ARG A 257 -9.25 -29.14 -4.58
CA ARG A 257 -9.34 -29.45 -6.03
C ARG A 257 -7.97 -29.30 -6.74
N PHE A 258 -7.04 -28.61 -6.11
CA PHE A 258 -5.71 -28.35 -6.67
C PHE A 258 -4.64 -28.80 -5.67
N PRO A 259 -4.40 -30.14 -5.50
CA PRO A 259 -3.40 -30.65 -4.58
C PRO A 259 -1.99 -30.21 -5.00
N GLY A 260 -1.11 -29.93 -4.05
CA GLY A 260 0.28 -29.54 -4.27
C GLY A 260 0.81 -28.56 -3.25
N ARG A 261 1.51 -27.48 -3.69
CA ARG A 261 2.17 -26.53 -2.79
C ARG A 261 1.16 -25.81 -1.88
N LYS A 262 1.50 -25.70 -0.60
CA LYS A 262 0.70 -24.95 0.39
C LYS A 262 0.60 -23.47 -0.03
N ILE A 263 -0.59 -22.93 0.06
CA ILE A 263 -0.86 -21.49 0.01
C ILE A 263 -1.41 -21.12 1.38
N ASP A 264 -0.89 -20.06 1.98
CA ASP A 264 -1.34 -19.62 3.29
C ASP A 264 -2.57 -18.74 3.14
N PHE A 265 -3.53 -18.91 4.06
CA PHE A 265 -4.75 -18.13 4.15
C PHE A 265 -4.65 -17.11 5.28
N GLY A 266 -4.96 -15.85 5.02
CA GLY A 266 -4.94 -14.80 6.03
C GLY A 266 -5.98 -13.73 5.81
N VAL A 267 -6.00 -12.77 6.72
CA VAL A 267 -6.97 -11.68 6.73
C VAL A 267 -6.29 -10.32 6.88
N MET A 268 -6.93 -9.30 6.34
CA MET A 268 -6.54 -7.92 6.58
C MET A 268 -7.29 -7.39 7.81
N ILE A 269 -6.52 -6.94 8.80
CA ILE A 269 -7.04 -6.28 9.99
C ILE A 269 -7.08 -4.77 9.71
N GLU A 270 -8.22 -4.32 9.27
CA GLU A 270 -8.43 -2.93 8.85
C GLU A 270 -9.76 -2.33 9.33
N VAL A 271 -10.55 -3.15 10.05
CA VAL A 271 -11.75 -2.71 10.75
C VAL A 271 -11.52 -2.82 12.25
N PRO A 272 -11.94 -1.83 13.08
CA PRO A 272 -11.70 -1.84 14.53
C PRO A 272 -12.21 -3.09 15.23
N SER A 273 -13.35 -3.63 14.83
CA SER A 273 -13.90 -4.88 15.39
C SER A 273 -12.96 -6.07 15.16
N ALA A 274 -12.38 -6.20 13.95
CA ALA A 274 -11.42 -7.28 13.67
C ALA A 274 -10.14 -7.14 14.51
N ALA A 275 -9.65 -5.91 14.74
CA ALA A 275 -8.50 -5.67 15.61
C ALA A 275 -8.77 -6.08 17.06
N LEU A 276 -9.97 -5.76 17.59
CA LEU A 276 -10.39 -6.14 18.94
C LEU A 276 -10.60 -7.66 19.08
N MET A 277 -11.04 -8.33 18.00
CA MET A 277 -11.32 -9.77 17.95
C MET A 277 -10.16 -10.57 17.33
N ALA A 278 -8.95 -9.99 17.24
CA ALA A 278 -7.82 -10.63 16.59
C ALA A 278 -7.42 -11.97 17.26
N ALA A 279 -7.62 -12.11 18.57
CA ALA A 279 -7.32 -13.34 19.29
C ALA A 279 -8.29 -14.49 18.92
N GLU A 280 -9.55 -14.17 18.68
CA GLU A 280 -10.60 -15.10 18.26
C GLU A 280 -10.48 -15.45 16.76
N ILE A 281 -9.96 -14.53 15.94
CA ILE A 281 -9.70 -14.75 14.52
C ILE A 281 -8.45 -15.62 14.30
N ALA A 282 -7.42 -15.44 15.14
CA ALA A 282 -6.12 -16.08 14.99
C ALA A 282 -6.14 -17.61 14.76
N PRO A 283 -7.00 -18.42 15.40
CA PRO A 283 -7.06 -19.87 15.16
C PRO A 283 -7.46 -20.28 13.73
N TYR A 284 -8.04 -19.38 12.96
CA TYR A 284 -8.58 -19.69 11.63
C TYR A 284 -7.72 -19.20 10.47
N VAL A 285 -6.58 -18.56 10.77
CA VAL A 285 -5.71 -17.95 9.76
C VAL A 285 -4.25 -18.38 9.93
N ASP A 286 -3.50 -18.41 8.84
CA ASP A 286 -2.06 -18.68 8.86
C ASP A 286 -1.25 -17.37 9.08
N PHE A 287 -1.83 -16.21 8.73
CA PHE A 287 -1.21 -14.87 8.92
C PHE A 287 -2.27 -13.76 9.00
N MET A 288 -1.85 -12.62 9.54
CA MET A 288 -2.61 -11.37 9.51
C MET A 288 -1.78 -10.24 8.91
N SER A 289 -2.45 -9.27 8.28
CA SER A 289 -1.81 -8.03 7.81
C SER A 289 -2.64 -6.83 8.22
N ILE A 290 -2.03 -5.80 8.81
CA ILE A 290 -2.76 -4.62 9.25
C ILE A 290 -2.85 -3.62 8.09
N GLY A 291 -4.08 -3.31 7.66
CA GLY A 291 -4.42 -2.27 6.70
C GLY A 291 -4.62 -0.92 7.40
N THR A 292 -3.53 -0.20 7.72
CA THR A 292 -3.60 0.99 8.57
C THR A 292 -4.40 2.15 7.96
N ASN A 293 -4.60 2.18 6.64
CA ASN A 293 -5.34 3.26 5.99
C ASN A 293 -6.84 3.19 6.34
N ASP A 294 -7.47 2.04 6.08
CA ASP A 294 -8.88 1.84 6.39
C ASP A 294 -9.08 1.74 7.92
N LEU A 295 -8.16 1.12 8.66
CA LEU A 295 -8.20 1.12 10.14
C LEU A 295 -8.26 2.54 10.70
N THR A 296 -7.42 3.45 10.19
CA THR A 296 -7.42 4.86 10.64
C THR A 296 -8.75 5.53 10.29
N GLN A 297 -9.25 5.34 9.07
CA GLN A 297 -10.52 5.89 8.62
C GLN A 297 -11.68 5.47 9.52
N TYR A 298 -11.79 4.18 9.84
CA TYR A 298 -12.89 3.65 10.63
C TYR A 298 -12.77 3.97 12.13
N VAL A 299 -11.57 3.97 12.70
CA VAL A 299 -11.34 4.34 14.11
C VAL A 299 -11.67 5.81 14.34
N LEU A 300 -11.33 6.69 13.41
CA LEU A 300 -11.51 8.13 13.56
C LEU A 300 -12.80 8.64 12.90
N ALA A 301 -13.59 7.75 12.26
CA ALA A 301 -14.79 8.10 11.52
C ALA A 301 -14.55 9.26 10.51
N ALA A 302 -13.39 9.27 9.86
CA ALA A 302 -12.96 10.33 8.96
C ALA A 302 -12.64 9.75 7.58
N ASP A 303 -13.46 10.07 6.60
CA ASP A 303 -13.27 9.65 5.21
C ASP A 303 -12.02 10.34 4.64
N ARG A 304 -11.01 9.54 4.29
CA ARG A 304 -9.75 10.02 3.71
C ARG A 304 -9.91 10.63 2.31
N GLY A 305 -10.99 10.27 1.59
CA GLY A 305 -11.34 10.79 0.28
C GLY A 305 -12.06 12.13 0.33
N ASN A 306 -12.58 12.53 1.48
CA ASN A 306 -13.31 13.76 1.66
C ASN A 306 -12.41 14.89 2.20
N SER A 307 -12.12 15.88 1.37
CA SER A 307 -11.25 17.01 1.71
C SER A 307 -11.76 17.82 2.93
N ALA A 308 -13.08 17.88 3.15
CA ALA A 308 -13.67 18.64 4.26
C ALA A 308 -13.33 18.02 5.63
N VAL A 309 -13.06 16.70 5.70
CA VAL A 309 -12.74 15.98 6.94
C VAL A 309 -11.33 15.40 6.97
N SER A 310 -10.53 15.63 5.93
CA SER A 310 -9.15 15.11 5.84
C SER A 310 -8.26 15.54 7.02
N GLY A 311 -8.54 16.70 7.61
CA GLY A 311 -7.87 17.19 8.81
C GLY A 311 -8.06 16.31 10.05
N TYR A 312 -9.11 15.50 10.11
CA TYR A 312 -9.39 14.55 11.19
C TYR A 312 -8.73 13.18 10.98
N TYR A 313 -8.34 12.85 9.75
CA TYR A 313 -7.60 11.63 9.45
C TYR A 313 -6.15 11.74 9.93
N LYS A 314 -5.84 11.14 11.09
CA LYS A 314 -4.55 11.25 11.78
C LYS A 314 -3.96 9.86 12.05
N PRO A 315 -3.09 9.32 11.17
CA PRO A 315 -2.49 7.99 11.37
C PRO A 315 -1.69 7.86 12.68
N ALA A 316 -1.13 8.96 13.20
CA ALA A 316 -0.42 8.98 14.48
C ALA A 316 -1.34 8.99 15.71
N HIS A 317 -2.67 8.88 15.55
CA HIS A 317 -3.60 8.91 16.68
C HIS A 317 -3.37 7.72 17.64
N PRO A 318 -3.27 7.95 18.97
CA PRO A 318 -2.95 6.90 19.95
C PRO A 318 -3.86 5.68 19.91
N ALA A 319 -5.14 5.84 19.55
CA ALA A 319 -6.07 4.72 19.41
C ALA A 319 -5.65 3.71 18.34
N ILE A 320 -5.03 4.17 17.23
CA ILE A 320 -4.55 3.30 16.17
C ILE A 320 -3.41 2.41 16.70
N TRP A 321 -2.44 2.99 17.40
CA TRP A 321 -1.33 2.26 17.99
C TRP A 321 -1.77 1.21 19.00
N ARG A 322 -2.82 1.51 19.80
CA ARG A 322 -3.40 0.55 20.75
C ARG A 322 -4.06 -0.62 20.05
N LEU A 323 -4.81 -0.39 18.97
CA LEU A 323 -5.41 -1.48 18.17
C LEU A 323 -4.35 -2.33 17.48
N ILE A 324 -3.29 -1.71 16.95
CA ILE A 324 -2.14 -2.44 16.40
C ILE A 324 -1.52 -3.33 17.49
N HIS A 325 -1.31 -2.80 18.69
CA HIS A 325 -0.74 -3.56 19.81
C HIS A 325 -1.62 -4.75 20.22
N ILE A 326 -2.95 -4.58 20.30
CA ILE A 326 -3.89 -5.67 20.57
C ILE A 326 -3.73 -6.78 19.53
N THR A 327 -3.63 -6.42 18.26
CA THR A 327 -3.43 -7.38 17.18
C THR A 327 -2.08 -8.09 17.29
N VAL A 328 -0.99 -7.36 17.63
CA VAL A 328 0.35 -7.95 17.85
C VAL A 328 0.32 -8.99 18.96
N GLU A 329 -0.29 -8.67 20.10
CA GLU A 329 -0.37 -9.60 21.24
C GLU A 329 -1.21 -10.84 20.90
N ALA A 330 -2.30 -10.67 20.16
CA ALA A 330 -3.10 -11.78 19.67
C ALA A 330 -2.28 -12.71 18.76
N CYS A 331 -1.59 -12.15 17.76
CA CYS A 331 -0.75 -12.91 16.85
C CYS A 331 0.40 -13.64 17.57
N ARG A 332 1.07 -12.95 18.50
CA ARG A 332 2.14 -13.56 19.33
C ARG A 332 1.62 -14.75 20.14
N LYS A 333 0.46 -14.61 20.78
CA LYS A 333 -0.15 -15.67 21.61
C LYS A 333 -0.49 -16.92 20.79
N HIS A 334 -0.88 -16.75 19.54
CA HIS A 334 -1.34 -17.84 18.68
C HIS A 334 -0.29 -18.30 17.63
N ASN A 335 0.93 -17.74 17.64
CA ASN A 335 1.98 -17.99 16.64
C ASN A 335 1.52 -17.73 15.20
N VAL A 336 0.72 -16.68 15.00
CA VAL A 336 0.27 -16.22 13.69
C VAL A 336 1.20 -15.09 13.23
N SER A 337 1.73 -15.17 12.01
CA SER A 337 2.62 -14.13 11.50
C SER A 337 1.86 -12.82 11.24
N LEU A 338 2.51 -11.68 11.54
CA LEU A 338 1.90 -10.37 11.42
C LEU A 338 2.73 -9.42 10.55
N SER A 339 2.06 -8.83 9.56
CA SER A 339 2.63 -7.77 8.72
C SER A 339 1.80 -6.46 8.81
N VAL A 340 2.37 -5.37 8.31
CA VAL A 340 1.66 -4.11 8.08
C VAL A 340 1.83 -3.70 6.63
N CYS A 341 0.75 -3.40 5.90
CA CYS A 341 0.78 -3.03 4.49
C CYS A 341 0.16 -1.65 4.19
N GLY A 342 -0.32 -0.93 5.20
CA GLY A 342 -0.82 0.43 5.06
C GLY A 342 0.29 1.49 5.00
N GLU A 343 -0.10 2.74 4.76
CA GLU A 343 0.86 3.85 4.58
C GLU A 343 1.72 4.15 5.80
N MET A 344 1.31 3.74 7.01
CA MET A 344 2.16 3.84 8.19
C MET A 344 3.48 3.09 8.04
N ALA A 345 3.49 1.95 7.32
CA ALA A 345 4.71 1.21 7.04
C ALA A 345 5.71 1.99 6.17
N ALA A 346 5.24 2.97 5.40
CA ALA A 346 6.07 3.83 4.55
C ALA A 346 6.68 5.03 5.30
N ASN A 347 6.18 5.36 6.49
CA ASN A 347 6.75 6.40 7.34
C ASN A 347 7.92 5.81 8.14
N PRO A 348 9.16 6.32 8.00
CA PRO A 348 10.33 5.71 8.62
C PRO A 348 10.28 5.58 10.14
N GLY A 349 9.73 6.60 10.83
CA GLY A 349 9.57 6.55 12.29
C GLY A 349 8.51 5.56 12.72
N ALA A 350 7.36 5.56 12.04
CA ALA A 350 6.29 4.60 12.32
C ALA A 350 6.73 3.17 12.02
N ALA A 351 7.41 2.93 10.89
CA ALA A 351 7.96 1.64 10.52
C ALA A 351 8.92 1.08 11.60
N ALA A 352 9.80 1.93 12.12
CA ALA A 352 10.72 1.55 13.20
C ALA A 352 9.98 1.17 14.49
N VAL A 353 8.96 1.95 14.86
CA VAL A 353 8.14 1.65 16.06
C VAL A 353 7.29 0.39 15.85
N LEU A 354 6.72 0.16 14.67
CA LEU A 354 5.99 -1.07 14.33
C LEU A 354 6.89 -2.31 14.50
N ALA A 355 8.15 -2.24 14.02
CA ALA A 355 9.14 -3.29 14.25
C ALA A 355 9.42 -3.52 15.75
N GLY A 356 9.59 -2.44 16.52
CA GLY A 356 9.74 -2.51 17.98
C GLY A 356 8.51 -3.03 18.72
N MET A 357 7.31 -2.87 18.15
CA MET A 357 6.08 -3.43 18.70
C MET A 357 5.96 -4.94 18.45
N GLY A 358 6.75 -5.49 17.53
CA GLY A 358 6.77 -6.92 17.20
C GLY A 358 6.09 -7.27 15.87
N VAL A 359 5.88 -6.30 15.00
CA VAL A 359 5.46 -6.56 13.61
C VAL A 359 6.62 -7.22 12.87
N GLU A 360 6.37 -8.37 12.22
CA GLU A 360 7.42 -9.18 11.61
C GLU A 360 7.90 -8.65 10.27
N SER A 361 7.01 -8.05 9.46
CA SER A 361 7.35 -7.50 8.15
C SER A 361 6.51 -6.28 7.79
N LEU A 362 7.07 -5.41 6.94
CA LEU A 362 6.47 -4.15 6.55
C LEU A 362 6.38 -4.08 5.03
N SER A 363 5.21 -3.72 4.50
CA SER A 363 4.99 -3.61 3.06
C SER A 363 4.58 -2.18 2.68
N MET A 364 5.23 -1.63 1.66
CA MET A 364 5.09 -0.22 1.28
C MET A 364 5.34 -0.01 -0.21
N SER A 365 5.09 1.20 -0.70
CA SER A 365 5.55 1.60 -2.03
C SER A 365 7.08 1.56 -2.09
N ALA A 366 7.63 0.99 -3.16
CA ALA A 366 9.07 0.72 -3.31
C ALA A 366 10.01 1.93 -3.06
N PRO A 367 9.66 3.18 -3.45
CA PRO A 367 10.51 4.35 -3.18
C PRO A 367 10.76 4.64 -1.69
N ASN A 368 9.90 4.13 -0.79
CA ASN A 368 10.03 4.36 0.66
C ASN A 368 10.98 3.37 1.35
N ILE A 369 11.26 2.21 0.71
CA ILE A 369 12.12 1.15 1.28
C ILE A 369 13.47 1.68 1.76
N PRO A 370 14.23 2.49 0.99
CA PRO A 370 15.56 2.93 1.41
C PRO A 370 15.55 3.76 2.70
N GLN A 371 14.57 4.65 2.85
CA GLN A 371 14.46 5.52 4.02
C GLN A 371 14.06 4.73 5.27
N VAL A 372 13.11 3.80 5.16
CA VAL A 372 12.73 2.90 6.25
C VAL A 372 13.92 2.01 6.64
N LYS A 373 14.61 1.42 5.66
CA LYS A 373 15.81 0.61 5.88
C LYS A 373 16.90 1.38 6.63
N LYS A 374 17.12 2.65 6.26
CA LYS A 374 18.07 3.53 6.94
C LYS A 374 17.74 3.69 8.42
N VAL A 375 16.49 4.02 8.75
CA VAL A 375 16.08 4.24 10.15
C VAL A 375 16.17 2.96 10.96
N LEU A 376 15.78 1.81 10.42
CA LEU A 376 15.94 0.52 11.08
C LEU A 376 17.42 0.26 11.41
N ARG A 377 18.33 0.45 10.46
CA ARG A 377 19.77 0.18 10.63
C ARG A 377 20.47 1.12 11.63
N LEU A 378 19.91 2.27 11.90
CA LEU A 378 20.44 3.24 12.88
C LEU A 378 19.96 2.97 14.32
N ASN A 379 18.94 2.15 14.51
CA ASN A 379 18.31 1.92 15.81
C ASN A 379 18.45 0.46 16.27
N THR A 380 18.65 0.25 17.57
CA THR A 380 18.62 -1.11 18.17
C THR A 380 17.17 -1.55 18.41
N LEU A 381 16.92 -2.86 18.39
CA LEU A 381 15.58 -3.39 18.69
C LEU A 381 15.12 -2.96 20.08
N ALA A 382 15.96 -3.03 21.10
CA ALA A 382 15.64 -2.63 22.47
C ALA A 382 15.19 -1.16 22.58
N LEU A 383 15.80 -0.25 21.77
CA LEU A 383 15.34 1.15 21.71
C LEU A 383 13.96 1.25 21.06
N LEU A 384 13.73 0.50 19.97
CA LEU A 384 12.44 0.49 19.26
C LEU A 384 11.32 -0.08 20.14
N GLU A 385 11.56 -1.16 20.89
CA GLU A 385 10.62 -1.74 21.87
C GLU A 385 10.27 -0.74 22.97
N LYS A 386 11.28 -0.07 23.55
CA LYS A 386 11.05 0.99 24.54
C LYS A 386 10.22 2.14 23.97
N THR A 387 10.48 2.52 22.72
CA THR A 387 9.74 3.57 22.02
C THR A 387 8.30 3.14 21.75
N ALA A 388 8.06 1.91 21.35
CA ALA A 388 6.72 1.35 21.16
C ALA A 388 5.90 1.38 22.47
N LEU A 389 6.50 0.96 23.60
CA LEU A 389 5.87 1.06 24.91
C LEU A 389 5.60 2.51 25.35
N HIS A 390 6.41 3.45 24.91
CA HIS A 390 6.18 4.88 25.17
C HIS A 390 4.96 5.40 24.38
N ILE A 391 4.87 5.08 23.09
CA ILE A 391 3.72 5.48 22.25
C ILE A 391 2.40 4.99 22.81
N LEU A 392 2.34 3.77 23.38
CA LEU A 392 1.12 3.24 23.98
C LEU A 392 0.61 4.04 25.20
N LYS A 393 1.49 4.83 25.83
CA LYS A 393 1.17 5.70 26.97
C LYS A 393 0.76 7.10 26.54
N CYS A 394 1.00 7.49 25.28
CA CYS A 394 0.63 8.81 24.76
C CYS A 394 -0.88 9.02 24.78
N GLY A 395 -1.30 10.23 25.08
CA GLY A 395 -2.69 10.67 25.08
C GLY A 395 -3.08 11.48 23.84
N THR A 396 -2.09 12.05 23.14
CA THR A 396 -2.33 12.99 22.03
C THR A 396 -1.57 12.60 20.76
N VAL A 397 -2.07 13.08 19.62
CA VAL A 397 -1.40 12.91 18.30
C VAL A 397 -0.04 13.59 18.31
N ASN A 398 0.07 14.79 18.90
CA ASN A 398 1.31 15.56 18.91
C ASN A 398 2.44 14.84 19.66
N GLU A 399 2.14 14.18 20.79
CA GLU A 399 3.13 13.38 21.52
C GLU A 399 3.65 12.22 20.64
N VAL A 400 2.75 11.51 19.95
CA VAL A 400 3.13 10.44 19.04
C VAL A 400 3.96 10.97 17.87
N ASP A 401 3.51 12.03 17.21
CA ASP A 401 4.22 12.64 16.08
C ASP A 401 5.65 13.09 16.45
N GLN A 402 5.83 13.65 17.67
CA GLN A 402 7.14 14.03 18.14
C GLN A 402 8.07 12.83 18.30
N ILE A 403 7.57 11.75 18.92
CA ILE A 403 8.34 10.49 19.08
C ILE A 403 8.74 9.91 17.71
N LEU A 404 7.82 9.90 16.74
CA LEU A 404 8.09 9.38 15.39
C LEU A 404 9.14 10.22 14.65
N LYS A 405 9.13 11.55 14.83
CA LYS A 405 10.14 12.45 14.29
C LYS A 405 11.51 12.21 14.94
N ASP A 406 11.56 12.10 16.26
CA ASP A 406 12.80 11.90 17.00
C ASP A 406 13.51 10.58 16.64
N ILE A 407 12.73 9.50 16.42
CA ILE A 407 13.30 8.22 16.00
C ILE A 407 13.78 8.24 14.53
N SER A 408 13.17 9.06 13.69
CA SER A 408 13.54 9.20 12.27
C SER A 408 14.76 10.11 12.07
N ALA A 409 15.00 11.04 12.98
CA ALA A 409 16.07 12.03 12.87
C ALA A 409 17.47 11.50 13.27
N LYS A 410 17.51 10.34 13.91
CA LYS A 410 18.76 9.63 14.26
C LYS A 410 19.35 8.94 13.06
#